data_bf69ef3592519730e3fb9ecfd65c4055
#
_entry.id   bf69ef3592519730e3fb9ecfd65c4055
#
_cell.length_a   1.000
_cell.length_b   1.000
_cell.length_c   1.000
_cell.angle_alpha   90.00
_cell.angle_beta   90.00
_cell.angle_gamma   90.00
#
_symmetry.space_group_name_H-M   'P 1'
#
loop_
_entity.id
_entity.type
_entity.pdbx_description
1 polymer ?
#
loop_
_entity_poly.entity_id
_entity_poly.type
_entity_poly.pdbx_seq_one_letter_code
_entity_poly.pdbx_strand_id
1 'polypeptide(L)'
;IANPTSNQTYTLTATDNSSGCTATDQVVVTVNITPPVAEAGNNFTIDCNQNSTGAGIGMSAVNGVTYSWSPTTGLTNGSISNPNAAPASTQTYTLTATNSLNGCVATDNVTVTVNTTAPTANAGTGFTKNCTSNTSGSQIGMATASGVNYAWSPSTGLNSTTVSNPTANPSVTTTYTLTATNQSNGCTASSLVVVNVDTQAPLANAGPDVEI
;
A
#
# COMPACT_ATOMS: atom_id res chain seq x y z
N ILE A 1 52.78 11.56 15.02
CA ILE A 1 51.38 11.19 15.19
C ILE A 1 51.27 9.71 14.82
N ALA A 2 50.78 8.86 15.75
CA ALA A 2 50.50 7.44 15.43
C ALA A 2 49.12 7.32 14.80
N ASN A 3 48.97 6.52 13.74
CA ASN A 3 47.71 6.23 13.05
C ASN A 3 47.63 4.72 12.74
N PRO A 4 47.48 3.88 13.79
CA PRO A 4 47.43 2.43 13.61
C PRO A 4 46.04 1.99 13.09
N THR A 5 45.99 0.89 12.34
CA THR A 5 44.76 0.26 11.83
C THR A 5 44.16 -0.80 12.80
N SER A 6 44.87 -1.11 13.87
CA SER A 6 44.49 -2.00 14.95
C SER A 6 45.05 -1.50 16.27
N ASN A 7 44.59 -2.05 17.41
CA ASN A 7 45.12 -1.72 18.72
C ASN A 7 46.64 -1.90 18.75
N GLN A 8 47.36 -0.88 19.20
CA GLN A 8 48.81 -0.87 19.19
C GLN A 8 49.36 -0.24 20.47
N THR A 9 50.36 -0.91 21.05
CA THR A 9 51.15 -0.34 22.17
C THR A 9 52.43 0.20 21.62
N TYR A 10 52.71 1.46 21.88
CA TYR A 10 53.97 2.12 21.54
C TYR A 10 54.79 2.30 22.82
N THR A 11 56.07 1.92 22.75
CA THR A 11 57.03 2.10 23.83
C THR A 11 58.02 3.22 23.48
N LEU A 12 58.08 4.23 24.29
CA LEU A 12 59.13 5.26 24.26
C LEU A 12 60.29 4.77 25.13
N THR A 13 61.50 4.75 24.56
CA THR A 13 62.74 4.53 25.33
C THR A 13 63.54 5.83 25.29
N ALA A 14 63.80 6.39 26.48
CA ALA A 14 64.75 7.50 26.64
C ALA A 14 66.08 6.96 27.15
N THR A 15 67.18 7.40 26.53
CA THR A 15 68.53 7.01 26.92
C THR A 15 69.31 8.23 27.29
N ASP A 16 69.92 8.23 28.47
CA ASP A 16 70.87 9.24 28.89
C ASP A 16 72.21 9.00 28.18
N ASN A 17 72.60 9.94 27.32
CA ASN A 17 73.83 9.79 26.48
C ASN A 17 75.08 9.83 27.26
N SER A 18 75.10 10.31 28.53
CA SER A 18 76.30 10.40 29.38
C SER A 18 76.53 9.16 30.21
N SER A 19 75.45 8.54 30.71
CA SER A 19 75.50 7.39 31.60
C SER A 19 75.13 6.05 30.91
N GLY A 20 74.48 6.11 29.74
CA GLY A 20 73.91 4.94 29.04
C GLY A 20 72.66 4.37 29.70
N CYS A 21 72.16 4.98 30.80
CA CYS A 21 70.94 4.52 31.47
C CYS A 21 69.71 4.76 30.63
N THR A 22 68.76 3.82 30.63
CA THR A 22 67.50 3.91 29.92
C THR A 22 66.29 3.92 30.83
N ALA A 23 65.25 4.68 30.42
CA ALA A 23 63.91 4.63 30.99
C ALA A 23 62.89 4.37 29.87
N THR A 24 61.83 3.66 30.18
CA THR A 24 60.76 3.36 29.22
C THR A 24 59.42 3.77 29.74
N ASP A 25 58.56 4.24 28.83
CA ASP A 25 57.14 4.49 29.08
C ASP A 25 56.30 3.97 27.90
N GLN A 26 55.04 3.67 28.15
CA GLN A 26 54.17 3.06 27.15
C GLN A 26 52.86 3.81 27.00
N VAL A 27 52.38 3.93 25.77
CA VAL A 27 51.05 4.40 25.42
C VAL A 27 50.31 3.37 24.58
N VAL A 28 49.08 3.07 24.97
CA VAL A 28 48.19 2.19 24.20
C VAL A 28 47.29 3.04 23.34
N VAL A 29 47.32 2.86 22.03
CA VAL A 29 46.34 3.41 21.07
C VAL A 29 45.30 2.36 20.76
N THR A 30 44.06 2.60 21.22
CA THR A 30 42.94 1.71 20.96
C THR A 30 42.20 2.19 19.71
N VAL A 31 42.01 1.28 18.75
CA VAL A 31 41.29 1.53 17.51
C VAL A 31 39.90 0.90 17.59
N ASN A 32 38.87 1.71 17.57
CA ASN A 32 37.47 1.26 17.52
C ASN A 32 36.89 1.52 16.11
N ILE A 33 36.74 0.45 15.34
CA ILE A 33 36.18 0.47 13.97
C ILE A 33 34.89 -0.34 13.87
N THR A 34 34.23 -0.63 15.01
CA THR A 34 32.99 -1.40 15.04
C THR A 34 31.82 -0.58 14.50
N PRO A 35 31.17 -1.00 13.39
CA PRO A 35 29.98 -0.32 12.87
C PRO A 35 28.80 -0.49 13.83
N PRO A 36 27.83 0.40 13.79
CA PRO A 36 26.57 0.20 14.48
C PRO A 36 25.74 -0.89 13.79
N VAL A 37 24.68 -1.37 14.45
CA VAL A 37 23.66 -2.21 13.80
C VAL A 37 22.74 -1.29 13.00
N ALA A 38 22.43 -1.66 11.75
CA ALA A 38 21.38 -1.05 10.94
C ALA A 38 20.32 -2.13 10.65
N GLU A 39 19.09 -1.86 11.04
CA GLU A 39 17.93 -2.71 10.74
C GLU A 39 16.80 -1.83 10.20
N ALA A 40 16.53 -1.93 8.91
CA ALA A 40 15.49 -1.18 8.23
C ALA A 40 14.08 -1.75 8.46
N GLY A 41 14.00 -2.94 9.04
CA GLY A 41 12.75 -3.65 9.29
C GLY A 41 12.34 -4.57 8.14
N ASN A 42 11.16 -5.19 8.27
CA ASN A 42 10.66 -6.12 7.27
C ASN A 42 9.94 -5.39 6.12
N ASN A 43 10.05 -5.94 4.91
CA ASN A 43 9.24 -5.51 3.77
C ASN A 43 7.75 -5.68 4.08
N PHE A 44 6.93 -4.74 3.61
CA PHE A 44 5.48 -4.82 3.75
C PHE A 44 4.76 -4.24 2.52
N THR A 45 3.44 -4.48 2.47
CA THR A 45 2.59 -3.98 1.40
C THR A 45 1.57 -2.97 1.95
N ILE A 46 1.39 -1.88 1.22
CA ILE A 46 0.28 -0.94 1.37
C ILE A 46 -0.77 -1.29 0.33
N ASP A 47 -1.97 -1.60 0.76
CA ASP A 47 -3.12 -1.85 -0.12
C ASP A 47 -4.42 -1.36 0.54
N CYS A 48 -5.58 -1.62 -0.08
CA CYS A 48 -6.86 -1.15 0.45
C CYS A 48 -7.32 -1.93 1.70
N ASN A 49 -6.71 -3.09 2.00
CA ASN A 49 -6.99 -3.91 3.19
C ASN A 49 -5.99 -3.67 4.31
N GLN A 50 -4.72 -3.37 3.96
CA GLN A 50 -3.61 -3.38 4.91
C GLN A 50 -2.75 -2.13 4.77
N ASN A 51 -2.30 -1.60 5.91
CA ASN A 51 -1.34 -0.51 6.00
C ASN A 51 -1.72 0.73 5.17
N SER A 52 -3.01 1.01 4.97
CA SER A 52 -3.49 2.11 4.11
C SER A 52 -2.96 3.49 4.53
N THR A 53 -2.52 3.64 5.78
CA THR A 53 -1.87 4.86 6.33
C THR A 53 -0.35 4.72 6.44
N GLY A 54 0.24 3.66 5.86
CA GLY A 54 1.64 3.30 6.05
C GLY A 54 1.89 2.50 7.32
N ALA A 55 3.15 2.13 7.53
CA ALA A 55 3.61 1.43 8.73
C ALA A 55 5.01 1.89 9.14
N GLY A 56 5.38 1.61 10.40
CA GLY A 56 6.71 1.91 10.92
C GLY A 56 7.78 1.03 10.26
N ILE A 57 8.90 1.64 9.92
CA ILE A 57 10.12 0.99 9.47
C ILE A 57 11.26 1.30 10.42
N GLY A 58 12.35 0.51 10.34
CA GLY A 58 13.51 0.72 11.20
C GLY A 58 13.39 0.04 12.56
N MET A 59 14.19 0.52 13.50
CA MET A 59 14.37 -0.05 14.83
C MET A 59 14.29 1.01 15.93
N SER A 60 14.31 0.58 17.18
CA SER A 60 14.44 1.52 18.31
C SER A 60 15.78 2.26 18.27
N ALA A 61 15.77 3.54 18.64
CA ALA A 61 16.98 4.36 18.68
C ALA A 61 18.03 3.80 19.65
N VAL A 62 19.30 3.79 19.21
CA VAL A 62 20.45 3.39 20.02
C VAL A 62 21.23 4.66 20.37
N ASN A 63 21.63 4.79 21.64
CA ASN A 63 22.41 5.93 22.11
C ASN A 63 23.77 5.99 21.38
N GLY A 64 24.18 7.18 20.94
CA GLY A 64 25.41 7.39 20.20
C GLY A 64 25.37 6.97 18.74
N VAL A 65 24.18 6.63 18.18
CA VAL A 65 23.98 6.34 16.77
C VAL A 65 23.05 7.38 16.15
N THR A 66 23.44 7.91 15.00
CA THR A 66 22.59 8.77 14.17
C THR A 66 22.04 7.97 12.99
N TYR A 67 20.85 8.37 12.53
CA TYR A 67 20.11 7.65 11.48
C TYR A 67 19.79 8.58 10.31
N SER A 68 19.85 8.05 9.12
CA SER A 68 19.45 8.75 7.89
C SER A 68 18.82 7.77 6.93
N TRP A 69 17.68 8.15 6.35
CA TRP A 69 16.95 7.37 5.37
C TRP A 69 17.02 8.02 3.98
N SER A 70 17.13 7.20 2.96
CA SER A 70 17.09 7.65 1.57
C SER A 70 16.30 6.65 0.70
N PRO A 71 15.38 7.14 -0.13
CA PRO A 71 14.85 8.50 -0.19
C PRO A 71 14.00 8.86 1.04
N THR A 72 13.64 10.14 1.21
CA THR A 72 12.78 10.61 2.32
C THR A 72 11.31 10.74 1.94
N THR A 73 10.98 10.62 0.64
CA THR A 73 9.61 10.75 0.13
C THR A 73 8.71 9.68 0.75
N GLY A 74 7.61 10.11 1.35
CA GLY A 74 6.66 9.22 2.03
C GLY A 74 7.06 8.82 3.45
N LEU A 75 8.16 9.35 3.99
CA LEU A 75 8.53 9.18 5.40
C LEU A 75 8.05 10.34 6.25
N THR A 76 7.63 10.06 7.48
CA THR A 76 7.30 11.12 8.45
C THR A 76 8.53 11.94 8.84
N ASN A 77 9.70 11.31 8.92
CA ASN A 77 10.99 11.96 9.17
C ASN A 77 12.14 11.04 8.74
N GLY A 78 12.99 11.49 7.81
CA GLY A 78 14.13 10.74 7.32
C GLY A 78 15.37 10.70 8.23
N SER A 79 15.32 11.34 9.42
CA SER A 79 16.47 11.44 10.33
C SER A 79 16.26 10.72 11.67
N ILE A 80 15.15 10.00 11.85
CA ILE A 80 14.87 9.20 13.04
C ILE A 80 15.04 7.71 12.76
N SER A 81 15.24 6.93 13.83
CA SER A 81 15.49 5.48 13.70
C SER A 81 14.29 4.68 13.19
N ASN A 82 13.05 5.14 13.46
CA ASN A 82 11.81 4.42 13.19
C ASN A 82 10.69 5.33 12.63
N PRO A 83 10.86 5.91 11.42
CA PRO A 83 9.80 6.68 10.79
C PRO A 83 8.63 5.80 10.35
N ASN A 84 7.44 6.42 10.20
CA ASN A 84 6.35 5.82 9.44
C ASN A 84 6.60 6.02 7.94
N ALA A 85 6.44 4.96 7.15
CA ALA A 85 6.59 4.97 5.70
C ALA A 85 5.22 4.78 5.03
N ALA A 86 4.80 5.78 4.24
CA ALA A 86 3.55 5.80 3.47
C ALA A 86 3.80 6.38 2.06
N PRO A 87 4.62 5.73 1.23
CA PRO A 87 4.87 6.20 -0.13
C PRO A 87 3.64 6.01 -1.04
N ALA A 88 3.48 6.87 -2.04
CA ALA A 88 2.40 6.79 -3.03
C ALA A 88 2.62 5.70 -4.10
N SER A 89 3.84 5.19 -4.24
CA SER A 89 4.23 4.11 -5.14
C SER A 89 5.27 3.22 -4.49
N THR A 90 5.45 2.00 -4.97
CA THR A 90 6.47 1.07 -4.45
C THR A 90 7.83 1.76 -4.34
N GLN A 91 8.41 1.71 -3.13
CA GLN A 91 9.64 2.40 -2.79
C GLN A 91 10.53 1.51 -1.93
N THR A 92 11.83 1.46 -2.26
CA THR A 92 12.87 0.89 -1.39
C THR A 92 13.55 2.04 -0.66
N TYR A 93 13.63 1.91 0.65
CA TYR A 93 14.33 2.83 1.53
C TYR A 93 15.61 2.20 2.04
N THR A 94 16.69 2.97 2.04
CA THR A 94 17.97 2.60 2.65
C THR A 94 18.14 3.34 3.96
N LEU A 95 18.30 2.60 5.05
CA LEU A 95 18.73 3.12 6.33
C LEU A 95 20.26 3.20 6.35
N THR A 96 20.79 4.33 6.78
CA THR A 96 22.19 4.51 7.13
C THR A 96 22.28 4.81 8.62
N ALA A 97 22.94 3.95 9.39
CA ALA A 97 23.23 4.15 10.80
C ALA A 97 24.71 4.52 10.95
N THR A 98 25.01 5.60 11.69
CA THR A 98 26.38 6.10 11.90
C THR A 98 26.67 6.15 13.39
N ASN A 99 27.76 5.51 13.82
CA ASN A 99 28.24 5.62 15.19
C ASN A 99 28.92 6.99 15.38
N SER A 100 28.36 7.82 16.27
CA SER A 100 28.82 9.21 16.47
C SER A 100 30.21 9.32 17.10
N LEU A 101 30.72 8.24 17.73
CA LEU A 101 32.01 8.23 18.40
C LEU A 101 33.16 7.91 17.44
N ASN A 102 32.95 6.96 16.53
CA ASN A 102 34.02 6.47 15.64
C ASN A 102 33.76 6.73 14.15
N GLY A 103 32.57 7.27 13.80
CA GLY A 103 32.18 7.54 12.42
C GLY A 103 31.90 6.31 11.55
N CYS A 104 31.95 5.09 12.12
CA CYS A 104 31.64 3.88 11.37
C CYS A 104 30.18 3.81 10.97
N VAL A 105 29.89 3.29 9.77
CA VAL A 105 28.58 3.28 9.14
C VAL A 105 28.15 1.84 8.86
N ALA A 106 26.87 1.57 9.01
CA ALA A 106 26.18 0.39 8.50
C ALA A 106 24.94 0.80 7.73
N THR A 107 24.51 -0.02 6.79
CA THR A 107 23.29 0.21 5.99
C THR A 107 22.42 -1.02 5.92
N ASP A 108 21.11 -0.81 5.79
CA ASP A 108 20.13 -1.85 5.53
C ASP A 108 18.97 -1.28 4.68
N ASN A 109 18.18 -2.15 4.06
CA ASN A 109 17.12 -1.76 3.15
C ASN A 109 15.78 -2.38 3.53
N VAL A 110 14.70 -1.62 3.31
CA VAL A 110 13.32 -2.10 3.38
C VAL A 110 12.55 -1.67 2.14
N THR A 111 11.76 -2.58 1.58
CA THR A 111 10.89 -2.27 0.44
C THR A 111 9.44 -2.21 0.90
N VAL A 112 8.81 -1.06 0.63
CA VAL A 112 7.37 -0.85 0.80
C VAL A 112 6.72 -1.00 -0.57
N THR A 113 5.97 -2.08 -0.76
CA THR A 113 5.22 -2.34 -1.99
C THR A 113 3.87 -1.64 -1.91
N VAL A 114 3.50 -0.88 -2.95
CA VAL A 114 2.17 -0.23 -3.03
C VAL A 114 1.36 -0.91 -4.12
N ASN A 115 0.23 -1.48 -3.73
CA ASN A 115 -0.72 -2.14 -4.62
C ASN A 115 -2.15 -1.65 -4.33
N THR A 116 -2.50 -0.48 -4.85
CA THR A 116 -3.80 0.17 -4.65
C THR A 116 -4.63 0.22 -5.94
N THR A 117 -4.30 -0.63 -6.92
CA THR A 117 -5.01 -0.67 -8.21
C THR A 117 -6.41 -1.28 -8.02
N ALA A 118 -7.43 -0.46 -8.21
CA ALA A 118 -8.83 -0.91 -8.22
C ALA A 118 -9.15 -1.73 -9.48
N PRO A 119 -10.08 -2.68 -9.41
CA PRO A 119 -10.54 -3.39 -10.58
C PRO A 119 -11.43 -2.49 -11.46
N THR A 120 -11.65 -2.87 -12.71
CA THR A 120 -12.64 -2.21 -13.56
C THR A 120 -14.03 -2.63 -13.12
N ALA A 121 -14.91 -1.65 -12.84
CA ALA A 121 -16.33 -1.87 -12.66
C ALA A 121 -17.09 -1.33 -13.88
N ASN A 122 -17.92 -2.17 -14.48
CA ASN A 122 -18.80 -1.78 -15.59
C ASN A 122 -20.16 -2.47 -15.42
N ALA A 123 -21.16 -1.68 -15.04
CA ALA A 123 -22.53 -2.16 -14.82
C ALA A 123 -23.27 -2.45 -16.13
N GLY A 124 -22.62 -2.27 -17.29
CA GLY A 124 -23.21 -2.49 -18.59
C GLY A 124 -24.12 -1.34 -19.04
N THR A 125 -24.87 -1.60 -20.12
CA THR A 125 -25.83 -0.65 -20.67
C THR A 125 -27.21 -0.90 -20.07
N GLY A 126 -27.87 0.17 -19.63
CA GLY A 126 -29.26 0.09 -19.18
C GLY A 126 -30.22 -0.23 -20.31
N PHE A 127 -31.41 -0.70 -19.95
CA PHE A 127 -32.47 -1.04 -20.90
C PHE A 127 -33.82 -0.58 -20.38
N THR A 128 -34.82 -0.61 -21.27
CA THR A 128 -36.23 -0.38 -20.92
C THR A 128 -36.97 -1.71 -20.97
N LYS A 129 -37.67 -2.05 -19.89
CA LYS A 129 -38.66 -3.12 -19.81
C LYS A 129 -40.03 -2.53 -20.02
N ASN A 130 -40.77 -3.03 -21.01
CA ASN A 130 -42.14 -2.65 -21.26
C ASN A 130 -43.02 -3.87 -21.61
N CYS A 131 -44.26 -3.65 -21.99
CA CYS A 131 -45.19 -4.76 -22.32
C CYS A 131 -44.80 -5.61 -23.52
N THR A 132 -43.84 -5.15 -24.35
CA THR A 132 -43.42 -5.85 -25.58
C THR A 132 -41.94 -6.18 -25.62
N SER A 133 -41.12 -5.45 -24.87
CA SER A 133 -39.66 -5.61 -24.86
C SER A 133 -39.14 -5.89 -23.45
N ASN A 134 -38.17 -6.80 -23.36
CA ASN A 134 -37.51 -7.19 -22.11
C ASN A 134 -38.50 -7.63 -21.02
N THR A 135 -39.63 -8.29 -21.40
CA THR A 135 -40.70 -8.69 -20.48
C THR A 135 -40.23 -9.61 -19.36
N SER A 136 -39.21 -10.45 -19.62
CA SER A 136 -38.54 -11.32 -18.64
C SER A 136 -37.26 -10.73 -18.05
N GLY A 137 -37.00 -9.44 -18.30
CA GLY A 137 -35.75 -8.80 -17.94
C GLY A 137 -34.65 -8.99 -18.97
N SER A 138 -33.47 -8.44 -18.72
CA SER A 138 -32.28 -8.57 -19.54
C SER A 138 -31.01 -8.55 -18.69
N GLN A 139 -29.90 -9.00 -19.25
CA GLN A 139 -28.61 -8.96 -18.56
C GLN A 139 -28.10 -7.52 -18.43
N ILE A 140 -27.51 -7.25 -17.27
CA ILE A 140 -26.71 -6.07 -16.98
C ILE A 140 -25.30 -6.53 -16.57
N GLY A 141 -24.34 -5.60 -16.49
CA GLY A 141 -22.97 -5.91 -16.14
C GLY A 141 -22.10 -6.28 -17.32
N MET A 142 -21.02 -6.98 -17.05
CA MET A 142 -19.99 -7.34 -18.01
C MET A 142 -19.49 -8.79 -17.80
N ALA A 143 -18.59 -9.24 -18.68
CA ALA A 143 -17.94 -10.53 -18.52
C ALA A 143 -17.14 -10.60 -17.20
N THR A 144 -17.07 -11.78 -16.60
CA THR A 144 -16.32 -12.03 -15.37
C THR A 144 -14.82 -11.82 -15.58
N ALA A 145 -14.18 -11.05 -14.69
CA ALA A 145 -12.73 -10.92 -14.62
C ALA A 145 -12.17 -11.83 -13.52
N SER A 146 -11.00 -12.42 -13.77
CA SER A 146 -10.32 -13.25 -12.78
C SER A 146 -9.86 -12.41 -11.58
N GLY A 147 -9.97 -12.94 -10.36
CA GLY A 147 -9.53 -12.27 -9.13
C GLY A 147 -10.41 -11.10 -8.70
N VAL A 148 -11.64 -10.99 -9.21
CA VAL A 148 -12.59 -9.91 -8.87
C VAL A 148 -13.87 -10.52 -8.29
N ASN A 149 -14.29 -10.01 -7.14
CA ASN A 149 -15.60 -10.25 -6.55
C ASN A 149 -16.57 -9.15 -6.97
N TYR A 150 -17.83 -9.51 -7.17
CA TYR A 150 -18.89 -8.60 -7.59
C TYR A 150 -19.99 -8.55 -6.53
N ALA A 151 -20.54 -7.37 -6.32
CA ALA A 151 -21.71 -7.16 -5.47
C ALA A 151 -22.66 -6.14 -6.12
N TRP A 152 -23.93 -6.49 -6.24
CA TRP A 152 -24.99 -5.64 -6.79
C TRP A 152 -25.94 -5.16 -5.70
N SER A 153 -26.36 -3.92 -5.78
CA SER A 153 -27.35 -3.31 -4.91
C SER A 153 -28.25 -2.34 -5.72
N PRO A 154 -29.57 -2.32 -5.48
CA PRO A 154 -30.34 -3.25 -4.64
C PRO A 154 -30.44 -4.65 -5.23
N SER A 155 -30.86 -5.64 -4.41
CA SER A 155 -31.05 -7.02 -4.87
C SER A 155 -32.38 -7.25 -5.60
N THR A 156 -33.34 -6.33 -5.43
CA THR A 156 -34.70 -6.45 -5.97
C THR A 156 -34.69 -6.59 -7.49
N GLY A 157 -35.33 -7.64 -7.99
CA GLY A 157 -35.41 -7.92 -9.43
C GLY A 157 -34.13 -8.50 -10.05
N LEU A 158 -33.10 -8.82 -9.29
CA LEU A 158 -31.92 -9.53 -9.78
C LEU A 158 -32.02 -11.02 -9.50
N ASN A 159 -31.58 -11.84 -10.46
CA ASN A 159 -31.44 -13.28 -10.25
C ASN A 159 -30.23 -13.67 -9.40
N SER A 160 -29.23 -12.80 -9.30
CA SER A 160 -28.05 -12.93 -8.44
C SER A 160 -27.46 -11.56 -8.12
N THR A 161 -26.89 -11.42 -6.93
CA THR A 161 -26.20 -10.19 -6.51
C THR A 161 -24.67 -10.32 -6.54
N THR A 162 -24.15 -11.52 -6.85
CA THR A 162 -22.71 -11.81 -6.73
C THR A 162 -22.03 -12.22 -8.05
N VAL A 163 -22.80 -12.33 -9.13
CA VAL A 163 -22.24 -12.59 -10.47
C VAL A 163 -21.94 -11.28 -11.19
N SER A 164 -21.03 -11.30 -12.15
CA SER A 164 -20.63 -10.11 -12.90
C SER A 164 -21.72 -9.58 -13.83
N ASN A 165 -22.61 -10.45 -14.31
CA ASN A 165 -23.63 -10.15 -15.33
C ASN A 165 -25.00 -10.78 -15.00
N PRO A 166 -25.66 -10.34 -13.92
CA PRO A 166 -26.98 -10.85 -13.55
C PRO A 166 -28.05 -10.44 -14.56
N THR A 167 -29.16 -11.21 -14.56
CA THR A 167 -30.39 -10.78 -15.22
C THR A 167 -31.15 -9.87 -14.27
N ALA A 168 -31.50 -8.67 -14.75
CA ALA A 168 -32.32 -7.69 -14.03
C ALA A 168 -33.75 -7.71 -14.59
N ASN A 169 -34.72 -7.91 -13.71
CA ASN A 169 -36.17 -7.90 -14.01
C ASN A 169 -36.98 -7.18 -12.92
N PRO A 170 -36.71 -5.89 -12.70
CA PRO A 170 -37.43 -5.12 -11.68
C PRO A 170 -38.89 -4.85 -12.08
N SER A 171 -39.74 -4.57 -11.10
CA SER A 171 -41.14 -4.19 -11.31
C SER A 171 -41.33 -2.66 -11.42
N VAL A 172 -40.33 -1.87 -11.01
CA VAL A 172 -40.29 -0.41 -11.09
C VAL A 172 -38.93 0.02 -11.60
N THR A 173 -38.84 1.21 -12.18
CA THR A 173 -37.55 1.79 -12.63
C THR A 173 -36.56 1.75 -11.47
N THR A 174 -35.43 1.09 -11.69
CA THR A 174 -34.43 0.80 -10.65
C THR A 174 -33.04 1.14 -11.15
N THR A 175 -32.29 1.88 -10.31
CA THR A 175 -30.85 2.08 -10.50
C THR A 175 -30.09 1.03 -9.70
N TYR A 176 -29.29 0.25 -10.38
CA TYR A 176 -28.40 -0.74 -9.77
C TYR A 176 -26.97 -0.21 -9.70
N THR A 177 -26.32 -0.46 -8.57
CA THR A 177 -24.90 -0.22 -8.35
C THR A 177 -24.15 -1.55 -8.36
N LEU A 178 -23.18 -1.68 -9.26
CA LEU A 178 -22.17 -2.73 -9.20
C LEU A 178 -20.99 -2.24 -8.39
N THR A 179 -20.56 -3.01 -7.40
CA THR A 179 -19.26 -2.87 -6.74
C THR A 179 -18.37 -4.06 -7.13
N ALA A 180 -17.23 -3.79 -7.72
CA ALA A 180 -16.20 -4.75 -8.02
C ALA A 180 -15.06 -4.62 -7.01
N THR A 181 -14.62 -5.75 -6.42
CA THR A 181 -13.55 -5.79 -5.42
C THR A 181 -12.42 -6.68 -5.91
N ASN A 182 -11.21 -6.17 -5.97
CA ASN A 182 -10.02 -6.96 -6.27
C ASN A 182 -9.69 -7.85 -5.05
N GLN A 183 -9.65 -9.18 -5.26
CA GLN A 183 -9.42 -10.16 -4.19
C GLN A 183 -8.02 -10.08 -3.58
N SER A 184 -7.02 -9.62 -4.34
CA SER A 184 -5.63 -9.62 -3.88
C SER A 184 -5.27 -8.42 -3.01
N ASN A 185 -5.93 -7.25 -3.23
CA ASN A 185 -5.59 -6.01 -2.53
C ASN A 185 -6.78 -5.31 -1.88
N GLY A 186 -8.01 -5.85 -2.01
CA GLY A 186 -9.23 -5.31 -1.44
C GLY A 186 -9.73 -4.00 -2.03
N CYS A 187 -9.06 -3.47 -3.05
CA CYS A 187 -9.47 -2.22 -3.67
C CYS A 187 -10.77 -2.39 -4.46
N THR A 188 -11.65 -1.39 -4.39
CA THR A 188 -12.97 -1.43 -4.99
C THR A 188 -13.15 -0.35 -6.05
N ALA A 189 -14.00 -0.66 -7.02
CA ALA A 189 -14.56 0.31 -7.94
C ALA A 189 -16.07 0.11 -8.04
N SER A 190 -16.83 1.13 -8.43
CA SER A 190 -18.27 1.02 -8.62
C SER A 190 -18.72 1.62 -9.95
N SER A 191 -19.86 1.11 -10.44
CA SER A 191 -20.53 1.57 -11.65
C SER A 191 -22.03 1.48 -11.49
N LEU A 192 -22.76 2.32 -12.18
CA LEU A 192 -24.23 2.40 -12.11
C LEU A 192 -24.85 2.00 -13.45
N VAL A 193 -26.04 1.38 -13.38
CA VAL A 193 -26.91 1.13 -14.52
C VAL A 193 -28.36 1.36 -14.15
N VAL A 194 -29.13 1.96 -15.05
CA VAL A 194 -30.56 2.19 -14.88
C VAL A 194 -31.36 1.21 -15.74
N VAL A 195 -32.26 0.49 -15.12
CA VAL A 195 -33.30 -0.30 -15.81
C VAL A 195 -34.62 0.45 -15.69
N ASN A 196 -35.08 0.99 -16.80
CA ASN A 196 -36.38 1.68 -16.85
C ASN A 196 -37.51 0.67 -16.96
N VAL A 197 -38.62 0.92 -16.27
CA VAL A 197 -39.85 0.12 -16.38
C VAL A 197 -40.98 1.03 -16.82
N ASP A 198 -41.55 0.71 -17.96
CA ASP A 198 -42.70 1.38 -18.55
C ASP A 198 -43.76 0.30 -18.95
N THR A 199 -44.56 -0.08 -18.00
CA THR A 199 -45.61 -1.10 -18.17
C THR A 199 -47.01 -0.49 -18.04
N GLN A 200 -47.12 0.83 -18.13
CA GLN A 200 -48.41 1.53 -17.98
C GLN A 200 -49.22 1.29 -19.26
N ALA A 201 -50.39 0.64 -19.08
CA ALA A 201 -51.32 0.49 -20.18
C ALA A 201 -51.98 1.83 -20.56
N PRO A 202 -52.19 2.09 -21.88
CA PRO A 202 -52.96 3.25 -22.27
C PRO A 202 -54.42 3.13 -21.81
N LEU A 203 -55.04 4.26 -21.54
CA LEU A 203 -56.45 4.31 -21.25
C LEU A 203 -57.28 4.03 -22.52
N ALA A 204 -57.99 2.93 -22.55
CA ALA A 204 -58.93 2.63 -23.62
C ALA A 204 -60.33 3.10 -23.26
N ASN A 205 -60.97 3.89 -24.11
CA ASN A 205 -62.33 4.35 -23.94
C ASN A 205 -63.07 4.16 -25.29
N ALA A 206 -64.00 3.24 -25.32
CA ALA A 206 -64.83 2.93 -26.51
C ALA A 206 -66.03 3.89 -26.68
N GLY A 207 -66.23 4.83 -25.75
CA GLY A 207 -67.40 5.69 -25.71
C GLY A 207 -68.65 4.95 -25.17
N PRO A 208 -69.77 5.63 -25.08
CA PRO A 208 -71.04 5.02 -24.66
C PRO A 208 -71.59 4.08 -25.74
N ASP A 209 -72.29 3.04 -25.31
CA ASP A 209 -73.02 2.14 -26.18
C ASP A 209 -74.07 2.89 -27.02
N VAL A 210 -74.17 2.57 -28.30
CA VAL A 210 -75.15 3.17 -29.20
C VAL A 210 -76.10 2.08 -29.68
N GLU A 211 -77.37 2.22 -29.38
CA GLU A 211 -78.46 1.40 -29.99
C GLU A 211 -78.76 1.95 -31.37
N ILE A 212 -78.92 1.07 -32.41
CA ILE A 212 -79.37 1.36 -33.76
C ILE A 212 -80.66 0.62 -34.06
#